data_0e4b5d034d6482595a4b1e515ae1152f
#
_entry.id   0e4b5d034d6482595a4b1e515ae1152f
#
_cell.length_a   1.000
_cell.length_b   1.000
_cell.length_c   1.000
_cell.angle_alpha   90.00
_cell.angle_beta   90.00
_cell.angle_gamma   90.00
#
_symmetry.space_group_name_H-M   'P 1'
#
loop_
_entity.id
_entity.type
_entity.pdbx_description
1 polymer ?
#
loop_
_entity_poly.entity_id
_entity_poly.type
_entity_poly.pdbx_seq_one_letter_code
_entity_poly.pdbx_strand_id
1 'polypeptide(L)'
;MQRASDVMESFFKRVAIQQYKMSVVAVYSSAKPVVVETNDVDVVRNILNDLPMHYAFPVGKTDLFSGLNEAAALSKGWQPRSTTVIVISDGDTVPATGMPTMPASVSNVVVVGIGDPITGQFIDGRQSRQDAATLRQIAVRLGGVYHNGNANHLSSDLLNQLTSAEEKSVWEALGIREYALVVLTLGAATLLFLPLLLFYFGASPAWNRSVSGRGVARSLGTEG
;
A
#
# COMPACT_ATOMS: atom_id res chain seq x y z
N MET A 1 8.97 23.17 -13.04
CA MET A 1 7.87 23.04 -12.10
C MET A 1 6.53 22.83 -12.81
N GLN A 2 6.09 23.66 -13.74
CA GLN A 2 4.78 23.55 -14.40
C GLN A 2 4.43 22.14 -14.93
N ARG A 3 5.36 21.45 -15.61
CA ARG A 3 5.11 20.08 -16.11
C ARG A 3 4.94 19.03 -15.01
N ALA A 4 5.63 19.18 -13.89
CA ALA A 4 5.44 18.29 -12.73
C ALA A 4 4.02 18.46 -12.17
N SER A 5 3.55 19.70 -12.08
CA SER A 5 2.19 20.03 -11.67
C SER A 5 1.15 19.45 -12.62
N ASP A 6 1.35 19.57 -13.95
CA ASP A 6 0.41 19.05 -14.95
C ASP A 6 0.26 17.52 -14.88
N VAL A 7 1.38 16.79 -14.68
CA VAL A 7 1.38 15.33 -14.51
C VAL A 7 0.61 14.95 -13.25
N MET A 8 0.89 15.62 -12.13
CA MET A 8 0.20 15.34 -10.86
C MET A 8 -1.26 15.76 -10.90
N GLU A 9 -1.63 16.84 -11.59
CA GLU A 9 -3.02 17.23 -11.78
C GLU A 9 -3.82 16.15 -12.53
N SER A 10 -3.20 15.50 -13.53
CA SER A 10 -3.82 14.39 -14.24
C SER A 10 -4.04 13.17 -13.32
N PHE A 11 -3.14 12.94 -12.36
CA PHE A 11 -3.26 11.93 -11.33
C PHE A 11 -4.39 12.29 -10.35
N PHE A 12 -4.41 13.52 -9.85
CA PHE A 12 -5.43 14.00 -8.91
C PHE A 12 -6.85 13.97 -9.46
N LYS A 13 -7.04 14.16 -10.75
CA LYS A 13 -8.36 14.08 -11.39
C LYS A 13 -8.90 12.68 -11.58
N ARG A 14 -8.03 11.67 -11.60
CA ARG A 14 -8.39 10.28 -11.93
C ARG A 14 -8.46 9.35 -10.73
N VAL A 15 -7.81 9.71 -9.62
CA VAL A 15 -7.77 8.91 -8.41
C VAL A 15 -8.69 9.53 -7.37
N ALA A 16 -9.41 8.70 -6.61
CA ALA A 16 -10.25 9.16 -5.49
C ALA A 16 -9.36 9.58 -4.30
N ILE A 17 -8.65 10.67 -4.47
CA ILE A 17 -7.56 11.16 -3.63
C ILE A 17 -7.98 11.43 -2.18
N GLN A 18 -9.25 11.71 -1.93
CA GLN A 18 -9.76 11.98 -0.57
C GLN A 18 -9.56 10.81 0.41
N GLN A 19 -9.27 9.61 -0.10
CA GLN A 19 -9.00 8.42 0.70
C GLN A 19 -7.52 8.27 1.05
N TYR A 20 -6.63 9.08 0.43
CA TYR A 20 -5.18 8.97 0.57
C TYR A 20 -4.61 10.11 1.37
N LYS A 21 -3.60 9.80 2.17
CA LYS A 21 -2.72 10.80 2.77
C LYS A 21 -1.53 11.04 1.86
N MET A 22 -1.23 12.30 1.62
CA MET A 22 -0.13 12.72 0.76
C MET A 22 0.97 13.38 1.57
N SER A 23 2.21 13.04 1.24
CA SER A 23 3.40 13.73 1.75
C SER A 23 4.23 14.22 0.57
N VAL A 24 4.75 15.43 0.67
CA VAL A 24 5.60 16.03 -0.35
C VAL A 24 6.97 16.29 0.22
N VAL A 25 7.98 15.75 -0.44
CA VAL A 25 9.40 15.99 -0.14
C VAL A 25 9.98 16.83 -1.27
N ALA A 26 10.46 18.01 -0.94
CA ALA A 26 11.21 18.84 -1.88
C ALA A 26 12.67 18.42 -1.88
N VAL A 27 13.23 18.31 -3.11
CA VAL A 27 14.61 17.84 -3.33
C VAL A 27 15.35 18.84 -4.19
N TYR A 28 16.50 19.28 -3.68
CA TYR A 28 17.48 20.08 -4.40
C TYR A 28 18.88 19.62 -3.99
N SER A 29 19.72 20.47 -3.41
CA SER A 29 21.02 20.07 -2.85
C SER A 29 20.92 19.23 -1.56
N SER A 30 19.74 19.19 -0.99
CA SER A 30 19.32 18.34 0.13
C SER A 30 17.84 18.03 -0.02
N ALA A 31 17.28 17.20 0.85
CA ALA A 31 15.87 16.91 0.89
C ALA A 31 15.20 17.48 2.14
N LYS A 32 13.95 17.95 2.00
CA LYS A 32 13.14 18.41 3.13
C LYS A 32 11.68 18.03 2.92
N PRO A 33 10.99 17.49 3.94
CA PRO A 33 9.55 17.33 3.90
C PRO A 33 8.91 18.73 3.93
N VAL A 34 8.01 18.98 2.98
CA VAL A 34 7.26 20.25 2.89
C VAL A 34 5.90 20.10 3.55
N VAL A 35 5.25 18.95 3.31
CA VAL A 35 4.01 18.57 3.96
C VAL A 35 4.03 17.06 4.22
N VAL A 36 3.47 16.65 5.36
CA VAL A 36 3.43 15.25 5.78
C VAL A 36 1.98 14.88 6.09
N GLU A 37 1.52 13.76 5.51
CA GLU A 37 0.22 13.14 5.76
C GLU A 37 -0.99 14.08 5.62
N THR A 38 -1.02 14.94 4.59
CA THR A 38 -2.20 15.76 4.29
C THR A 38 -3.20 15.02 3.42
N ASN A 39 -4.49 15.26 3.67
CA ASN A 39 -5.59 14.85 2.78
C ASN A 39 -6.03 16.00 1.86
N ASP A 40 -5.45 17.19 2.04
CA ASP A 40 -5.79 18.37 1.29
C ASP A 40 -5.02 18.44 -0.02
N VAL A 41 -5.73 18.18 -1.11
CA VAL A 41 -5.18 18.21 -2.49
C VAL A 41 -4.76 19.61 -2.89
N ASP A 42 -5.44 20.64 -2.42
CA ASP A 42 -5.14 22.03 -2.79
C ASP A 42 -3.82 22.48 -2.18
N VAL A 43 -3.51 22.03 -0.97
CA VAL A 43 -2.19 22.24 -0.37
C VAL A 43 -1.09 21.65 -1.25
N VAL A 44 -1.25 20.39 -1.66
CA VAL A 44 -0.26 19.73 -2.53
C VAL A 44 -0.14 20.42 -3.88
N ARG A 45 -1.27 20.81 -4.49
CA ARG A 45 -1.31 21.54 -5.76
C ARG A 45 -0.58 22.88 -5.66
N ASN A 46 -0.82 23.64 -4.60
CA ASN A 46 -0.15 24.92 -4.37
C ASN A 46 1.37 24.75 -4.21
N ILE A 47 1.80 23.72 -3.47
CA ILE A 47 3.23 23.39 -3.32
C ILE A 47 3.87 23.08 -4.67
N LEU A 48 3.22 22.26 -5.50
CA LEU A 48 3.75 21.88 -6.82
C LEU A 48 3.80 23.04 -7.81
N ASN A 49 2.89 23.98 -7.70
CA ASN A 49 2.83 25.15 -8.60
C ASN A 49 3.81 26.25 -8.21
N ASP A 50 3.98 26.53 -6.92
CA ASP A 50 4.64 27.75 -6.46
C ASP A 50 5.59 27.54 -5.27
N LEU A 51 6.27 26.38 -5.20
CA LEU A 51 7.30 26.19 -4.19
C LEU A 51 8.59 26.97 -4.54
N PRO A 52 8.94 28.02 -3.78
CA PRO A 52 10.12 28.81 -4.05
C PRO A 52 11.40 28.09 -3.61
N MET A 53 11.84 27.09 -4.37
CA MET A 53 12.98 26.22 -4.07
C MET A 53 14.26 26.98 -3.74
N HIS A 54 14.49 28.11 -4.42
CA HIS A 54 15.69 28.94 -4.24
C HIS A 54 15.79 29.61 -2.87
N TYR A 55 14.70 29.76 -2.12
CA TYR A 55 14.74 30.23 -0.74
C TYR A 55 14.88 29.10 0.27
N ALA A 56 14.44 27.90 -0.08
CA ALA A 56 14.39 26.77 0.84
C ALA A 56 15.72 26.00 0.90
N PHE A 57 16.52 26.06 -0.15
CA PHE A 57 17.74 25.26 -0.31
C PHE A 57 18.94 26.10 -0.74
N PRO A 58 20.15 25.74 -0.28
CA PRO A 58 21.38 26.34 -0.83
C PRO A 58 21.56 25.97 -2.29
N VAL A 59 22.20 26.85 -3.05
CA VAL A 59 22.53 26.59 -4.47
C VAL A 59 23.47 25.40 -4.56
N GLY A 60 23.14 24.43 -5.41
CA GLY A 60 23.94 23.22 -5.56
C GLY A 60 23.40 22.30 -6.66
N LYS A 61 23.98 21.11 -6.75
CA LYS A 61 23.47 20.04 -7.62
C LYS A 61 22.31 19.33 -6.94
N THR A 62 21.31 18.95 -7.72
CA THR A 62 20.19 18.16 -7.19
C THR A 62 20.68 16.80 -6.70
N ASP A 63 20.37 16.46 -5.46
CA ASP A 63 20.66 15.16 -4.86
C ASP A 63 19.36 14.33 -4.74
N LEU A 64 19.07 13.59 -5.79
CA LEU A 64 17.87 12.75 -5.86
C LEU A 64 17.86 11.66 -4.78
N PHE A 65 19.03 11.12 -4.41
CA PHE A 65 19.11 10.07 -3.40
C PHE A 65 18.86 10.58 -1.99
N SER A 66 19.20 11.83 -1.71
CA SER A 66 18.77 12.49 -0.47
C SER A 66 17.23 12.52 -0.36
N GLY A 67 16.54 12.83 -1.45
CA GLY A 67 15.08 12.78 -1.52
C GLY A 67 14.50 11.39 -1.28
N LEU A 68 15.10 10.38 -1.90
CA LEU A 68 14.68 8.99 -1.72
C LEU A 68 14.94 8.50 -0.28
N ASN A 69 16.04 8.88 0.33
CA ASN A 69 16.36 8.59 1.74
C ASN A 69 15.32 9.22 2.68
N GLU A 70 14.95 10.48 2.43
CA GLU A 70 13.95 11.18 3.22
C GLU A 70 12.56 10.52 3.08
N ALA A 71 12.16 10.17 1.87
CA ALA A 71 10.91 9.44 1.62
C ALA A 71 10.90 8.07 2.32
N ALA A 72 12.03 7.35 2.29
CA ALA A 72 12.19 6.08 2.99
C ALA A 72 12.12 6.25 4.52
N ALA A 73 12.74 7.30 5.06
CA ALA A 73 12.71 7.61 6.49
C ALA A 73 11.29 7.95 6.97
N LEU A 74 10.57 8.79 6.22
CA LEU A 74 9.18 9.17 6.52
C LEU A 74 8.25 7.95 6.51
N SER A 75 8.38 7.08 5.50
CA SER A 75 7.48 5.94 5.33
C SER A 75 7.83 4.73 6.20
N LYS A 76 8.99 4.69 6.86
CA LYS A 76 9.49 3.53 7.61
C LYS A 76 8.54 3.02 8.69
N GLY A 77 7.81 3.93 9.34
CA GLY A 77 6.87 3.61 10.43
C GLY A 77 5.45 3.30 9.96
N TRP A 78 5.16 3.43 8.66
CA TRP A 78 3.82 3.21 8.13
C TRP A 78 3.52 1.73 7.93
N GLN A 79 2.25 1.41 7.68
CA GLN A 79 1.84 0.03 7.48
C GLN A 79 2.55 -0.62 6.28
N PRO A 80 2.89 -1.90 6.34
CA PRO A 80 3.50 -2.59 5.21
C PRO A 80 2.65 -2.47 3.94
N ARG A 81 3.30 -2.17 2.81
CA ARG A 81 2.70 -2.06 1.48
C ARG A 81 1.59 -1.01 1.35
N SER A 82 1.57 0.01 2.23
CA SER A 82 0.56 1.07 2.23
C SER A 82 0.96 2.32 1.45
N THR A 83 2.19 2.37 0.90
CA THR A 83 2.76 3.60 0.35
C THR A 83 3.16 3.41 -1.10
N THR A 84 2.81 4.38 -1.93
CA THR A 84 3.35 4.56 -3.28
C THR A 84 4.25 5.79 -3.29
N VAL A 85 5.48 5.63 -3.76
CA VAL A 85 6.44 6.72 -3.93
C VAL A 85 6.43 7.17 -5.38
N ILE A 86 6.15 8.45 -5.62
CA ILE A 86 6.21 9.08 -6.95
C ILE A 86 7.42 10.01 -6.96
N VAL A 87 8.40 9.70 -7.80
CA VAL A 87 9.62 10.49 -7.98
C VAL A 87 9.51 11.28 -9.28
N ILE A 88 9.63 12.59 -9.20
CA ILE A 88 9.55 13.46 -10.39
C ILE A 88 10.91 14.16 -10.54
N SER A 89 11.61 13.88 -11.64
CA SER A 89 12.97 14.43 -11.89
C SER A 89 13.29 14.44 -13.38
N ASP A 90 14.28 15.27 -13.76
CA ASP A 90 14.91 15.22 -15.08
C ASP A 90 16.06 14.18 -15.14
N GLY A 91 16.58 13.77 -13.99
CA GLY A 91 17.66 12.78 -13.90
C GLY A 91 19.05 13.29 -14.28
N ASP A 92 19.21 14.61 -14.48
CA ASP A 92 20.46 15.23 -14.95
C ASP A 92 21.63 15.08 -13.96
N THR A 93 21.33 15.09 -12.66
CA THR A 93 22.35 14.99 -11.60
C THR A 93 22.01 13.90 -10.60
N VAL A 94 22.27 12.66 -10.98
CA VAL A 94 22.06 11.51 -10.10
C VAL A 94 23.41 11.02 -9.57
N PRO A 95 23.59 10.86 -8.24
CA PRO A 95 24.80 10.26 -7.69
C PRO A 95 25.03 8.84 -8.19
N ALA A 96 26.28 8.46 -8.41
CA ALA A 96 26.63 7.13 -8.90
C ALA A 96 26.40 6.03 -7.84
N THR A 97 26.47 6.40 -6.56
CA THR A 97 26.37 5.48 -5.41
C THR A 97 25.47 6.06 -4.33
N GLY A 98 25.01 5.21 -3.41
CA GLY A 98 24.22 5.66 -2.25
C GLY A 98 22.72 5.58 -2.46
N MET A 99 22.24 4.83 -3.47
CA MET A 99 20.80 4.59 -3.64
C MET A 99 20.23 3.87 -2.43
N PRO A 100 19.18 4.41 -1.78
CA PRO A 100 18.55 3.78 -0.64
C PRO A 100 17.72 2.56 -1.05
N THR A 101 17.48 1.69 -0.08
CA THR A 101 16.47 0.63 -0.17
C THR A 101 15.16 1.15 0.40
N MET A 102 14.05 0.86 -0.29
CA MET A 102 12.74 1.26 0.20
C MET A 102 12.30 0.36 1.36
N PRO A 103 11.64 0.91 2.39
CA PRO A 103 11.11 0.14 3.51
C PRO A 103 9.92 -0.73 3.08
N ALA A 104 9.56 -1.70 3.93
CA ALA A 104 8.44 -2.62 3.67
C ALA A 104 7.08 -1.94 3.52
N SER A 105 6.94 -0.70 3.99
CA SER A 105 5.75 0.14 3.80
C SER A 105 5.53 0.55 2.35
N VAL A 106 6.60 0.63 1.55
CA VAL A 106 6.50 1.02 0.14
C VAL A 106 6.14 -0.20 -0.71
N SER A 107 4.98 -0.13 -1.37
CA SER A 107 4.50 -1.16 -2.30
C SER A 107 4.90 -0.87 -3.74
N ASN A 108 4.87 0.40 -4.13
CA ASN A 108 5.11 0.81 -5.50
C ASN A 108 6.03 2.03 -5.55
N VAL A 109 6.88 2.07 -6.57
CA VAL A 109 7.71 3.24 -6.90
C VAL A 109 7.46 3.60 -8.35
N VAL A 110 7.11 4.86 -8.60
CA VAL A 110 6.94 5.39 -9.95
C VAL A 110 7.94 6.51 -10.16
N VAL A 111 8.81 6.36 -11.14
CA VAL A 111 9.78 7.39 -11.51
C VAL A 111 9.27 8.09 -12.77
N VAL A 112 8.92 9.37 -12.62
CA VAL A 112 8.40 10.21 -13.70
C VAL A 112 9.52 11.11 -14.20
N GLY A 113 9.93 10.87 -15.43
CA GLY A 113 10.91 11.71 -16.09
C GLY A 113 10.26 12.92 -16.74
N ILE A 114 10.70 14.12 -16.38
CA ILE A 114 10.24 15.39 -16.97
C ILE A 114 11.42 16.14 -17.58
N GLY A 115 11.13 16.99 -18.57
CA GLY A 115 12.17 17.80 -19.24
C GLY A 115 12.39 17.37 -20.69
N ASP A 116 13.09 18.19 -21.46
CA ASP A 116 13.39 17.91 -22.86
C ASP A 116 14.65 17.01 -22.94
N PRO A 117 14.55 15.82 -23.55
CA PRO A 117 15.67 14.91 -23.68
C PRO A 117 16.65 15.32 -24.82
N ILE A 118 16.23 16.23 -25.72
CA ILE A 118 16.98 16.58 -26.95
C ILE A 118 17.69 17.92 -26.78
N THR A 119 16.91 19.00 -26.58
CA THR A 119 17.46 20.36 -26.54
C THR A 119 17.89 20.76 -25.13
N GLY A 120 17.21 20.27 -24.11
CA GLY A 120 17.41 20.65 -22.72
C GLY A 120 17.06 22.12 -22.45
N GLN A 121 17.29 22.57 -21.22
CA GLN A 121 17.17 23.96 -20.81
C GLN A 121 18.46 24.44 -20.19
N PHE A 122 18.82 25.71 -20.44
CA PHE A 122 19.99 26.33 -19.82
C PHE A 122 19.57 26.91 -18.47
N ILE A 123 20.02 26.27 -17.38
CA ILE A 123 19.70 26.62 -15.99
C ILE A 123 20.99 26.85 -15.24
N ASP A 124 21.14 28.00 -14.59
CA ASP A 124 22.31 28.37 -13.76
C ASP A 124 23.67 28.13 -14.43
N GLY A 125 23.78 28.50 -15.73
CA GLY A 125 25.04 28.36 -16.46
C GLY A 125 25.34 26.95 -16.99
N ARG A 126 24.38 26.01 -16.88
CA ARG A 126 24.50 24.61 -17.35
C ARG A 126 23.33 24.24 -18.23
N GLN A 127 23.61 23.37 -19.20
CA GLN A 127 22.56 22.76 -19.97
C GLN A 127 22.03 21.54 -19.21
N SER A 128 20.82 21.68 -18.66
CA SER A 128 20.08 20.57 -18.05
C SER A 128 19.25 19.87 -19.11
N ARG A 129 19.36 18.56 -19.19
CA ARG A 129 18.65 17.72 -20.16
C ARG A 129 18.17 16.46 -19.47
N GLN A 130 16.98 16.00 -19.83
CA GLN A 130 16.44 14.80 -19.26
C GLN A 130 17.31 13.58 -19.58
N ASP A 131 17.75 12.86 -18.55
CA ASP A 131 18.40 11.55 -18.67
C ASP A 131 17.40 10.42 -18.38
N ALA A 132 16.64 10.07 -19.38
CA ALA A 132 15.64 8.99 -19.30
C ALA A 132 16.28 7.62 -19.05
N ALA A 133 17.55 7.40 -19.46
CA ALA A 133 18.24 6.14 -19.25
C ALA A 133 18.57 5.93 -17.78
N THR A 134 19.12 6.95 -17.13
CA THR A 134 19.41 6.94 -15.69
C THR A 134 18.12 6.79 -14.88
N LEU A 135 17.06 7.51 -15.21
CA LEU A 135 15.77 7.41 -14.51
C LEU A 135 15.15 6.01 -14.62
N ARG A 136 15.24 5.35 -15.79
CA ARG A 136 14.81 3.95 -15.95
C ARG A 136 15.61 3.00 -15.09
N GLN A 137 16.93 3.16 -15.01
CA GLN A 137 17.77 2.35 -14.14
C GLN A 137 17.41 2.51 -12.66
N ILE A 138 17.12 3.72 -12.23
CA ILE A 138 16.64 4.01 -10.86
C ILE A 138 15.33 3.29 -10.61
N ALA A 139 14.35 3.42 -11.51
CA ALA A 139 13.06 2.75 -11.38
C ALA A 139 13.23 1.22 -11.21
N VAL A 140 14.02 0.59 -12.08
CA VAL A 140 14.29 -0.86 -12.01
C VAL A 140 14.96 -1.25 -10.69
N ARG A 141 15.97 -0.51 -10.24
CA ARG A 141 16.67 -0.80 -8.99
C ARG A 141 15.79 -0.63 -7.74
N LEU A 142 14.82 0.28 -7.79
CA LEU A 142 13.82 0.48 -6.72
C LEU A 142 12.64 -0.50 -6.81
N GLY A 143 12.64 -1.42 -7.78
CA GLY A 143 11.52 -2.33 -8.02
C GLY A 143 10.27 -1.64 -8.54
N GLY A 144 10.42 -0.47 -9.16
CA GLY A 144 9.35 0.39 -9.64
C GLY A 144 9.25 0.48 -11.15
N VAL A 145 8.44 1.42 -11.63
CA VAL A 145 8.16 1.66 -13.05
C VAL A 145 8.58 3.07 -13.45
N TYR A 146 9.21 3.20 -14.61
CA TYR A 146 9.51 4.50 -15.21
C TYR A 146 8.34 4.96 -16.09
N HIS A 147 7.97 6.22 -15.96
CA HIS A 147 6.99 6.90 -16.82
C HIS A 147 7.59 8.14 -17.45
N ASN A 148 7.34 8.35 -18.75
CA ASN A 148 7.73 9.56 -19.43
C ASN A 148 6.68 10.66 -19.19
N GLY A 149 6.97 11.61 -18.30
CA GLY A 149 6.07 12.72 -17.95
C GLY A 149 5.92 13.79 -19.04
N ASN A 150 6.67 13.68 -20.16
CA ASN A 150 6.45 14.53 -21.34
C ASN A 150 5.29 14.03 -22.20
N ALA A 151 4.90 12.75 -22.09
CA ALA A 151 3.64 12.25 -22.61
C ALA A 151 2.51 12.82 -21.76
N ASN A 152 1.46 13.32 -22.40
CA ASN A 152 0.44 14.19 -21.79
C ASN A 152 -0.34 13.58 -20.61
N HIS A 153 -0.29 12.28 -20.36
CA HIS A 153 -1.04 11.64 -19.27
C HIS A 153 -0.32 10.38 -18.75
N LEU A 154 -0.42 10.16 -17.45
CA LEU A 154 -0.16 8.85 -16.86
C LEU A 154 -1.06 7.82 -17.51
N SER A 155 -0.52 6.69 -17.96
CA SER A 155 -1.31 5.63 -18.61
C SER A 155 -2.35 5.09 -17.62
N SER A 156 -3.53 4.72 -18.13
CA SER A 156 -4.59 4.13 -17.28
C SER A 156 -4.11 2.84 -16.62
N ASP A 157 -3.25 2.07 -17.28
CA ASP A 157 -2.68 0.84 -16.72
C ASP A 157 -1.78 1.12 -15.52
N LEU A 158 -0.99 2.19 -15.57
CA LEU A 158 -0.16 2.61 -14.46
C LEU A 158 -1.01 3.10 -13.28
N LEU A 159 -2.07 3.87 -13.56
CA LEU A 159 -3.02 4.31 -12.54
C LEU A 159 -3.72 3.11 -11.89
N ASN A 160 -4.16 2.15 -12.68
CA ASN A 160 -4.77 0.92 -12.17
C ASN A 160 -3.78 0.12 -11.31
N GLN A 161 -2.52 0.02 -11.68
CA GLN A 161 -1.49 -0.63 -10.85
C GLN A 161 -1.28 0.08 -9.51
N LEU A 162 -1.34 1.42 -9.50
CA LEU A 162 -1.19 2.22 -8.28
C LEU A 162 -2.41 2.12 -7.37
N THR A 163 -3.61 2.03 -7.94
CA THR A 163 -4.87 1.91 -7.20
C THR A 163 -5.21 0.46 -6.86
N SER A 164 -4.87 -0.52 -7.71
CA SER A 164 -5.12 -1.96 -7.44
C SER A 164 -4.30 -2.51 -6.27
N ALA A 165 -3.21 -1.84 -5.88
CA ALA A 165 -2.49 -2.20 -4.67
C ALA A 165 -3.35 -2.04 -3.40
N GLU A 166 -4.49 -1.35 -3.49
CA GLU A 166 -5.44 -1.13 -2.40
C GLU A 166 -6.63 -2.07 -2.34
N GLU A 167 -6.93 -2.80 -3.40
CA GLU A 167 -7.88 -3.92 -3.28
C GLU A 167 -7.22 -5.10 -2.55
N LYS A 168 -6.64 -4.82 -1.39
CA LYS A 168 -6.41 -5.90 -0.43
C LYS A 168 -7.76 -6.49 -0.13
N SER A 169 -7.92 -7.78 -0.37
CA SER A 169 -9.09 -8.50 0.10
C SER A 169 -9.27 -8.12 1.58
N VAL A 170 -10.50 -7.90 2.01
CA VAL A 170 -10.83 -7.53 3.40
C VAL A 170 -10.11 -8.45 4.41
N TRP A 171 -9.78 -9.66 3.98
CA TRP A 171 -9.07 -10.69 4.72
C TRP A 171 -7.56 -10.39 4.92
N GLU A 172 -6.88 -9.72 3.99
CA GLU A 172 -5.47 -9.33 4.14
C GLU A 172 -5.28 -8.06 4.97
N ALA A 173 -6.34 -7.27 5.12
CA ALA A 173 -6.35 -6.08 5.96
C ALA A 173 -6.56 -6.40 7.46
N LEU A 174 -7.06 -7.62 7.78
CA LEU A 174 -7.28 -8.06 9.15
C LEU A 174 -5.94 -8.34 9.84
N GLY A 175 -5.70 -7.68 10.95
CA GLY A 175 -4.57 -7.98 11.83
C GLY A 175 -4.76 -9.30 12.56
N ILE A 176 -3.68 -9.84 13.13
CA ILE A 176 -3.70 -11.09 13.92
C ILE A 176 -4.77 -11.04 15.03
N ARG A 177 -4.97 -9.87 15.63
CA ARG A 177 -5.97 -9.65 16.67
C ARG A 177 -7.40 -9.81 16.16
N GLU A 178 -7.68 -9.34 14.96
CA GLU A 178 -8.99 -9.42 14.32
C GLU A 178 -9.29 -10.83 13.86
N TYR A 179 -8.29 -11.55 13.33
CA TYR A 179 -8.42 -12.98 13.06
C TYR A 179 -8.73 -13.78 14.33
N ALA A 180 -8.06 -13.47 15.43
CA ALA A 180 -8.34 -14.13 16.73
C ALA A 180 -9.78 -13.89 17.19
N LEU A 181 -10.31 -12.68 17.03
CA LEU A 181 -11.71 -12.35 17.36
C LEU A 181 -12.71 -13.11 16.46
N VAL A 182 -12.44 -13.19 15.15
CA VAL A 182 -13.29 -13.95 14.23
C VAL A 182 -13.32 -15.44 14.59
N VAL A 183 -12.17 -16.04 14.86
CA VAL A 183 -12.08 -17.45 15.26
C VAL A 183 -12.80 -17.70 16.60
N LEU A 184 -12.64 -16.78 17.55
CA LEU A 184 -13.29 -16.88 18.86
C LEU A 184 -14.81 -16.78 18.76
N THR A 185 -15.32 -15.86 17.94
CA THR A 185 -16.77 -15.72 17.71
C THR A 185 -17.34 -16.92 16.98
N LEU A 186 -16.64 -17.48 15.99
CA LEU A 186 -17.03 -18.69 15.28
C LEU A 186 -17.05 -19.91 16.23
N GLY A 187 -16.04 -20.04 17.09
CA GLY A 187 -15.96 -21.08 18.12
C GLY A 187 -17.08 -20.98 19.14
N ALA A 188 -17.40 -19.79 19.61
CA ALA A 188 -18.53 -19.56 20.53
C ALA A 188 -19.88 -19.87 19.87
N ALA A 189 -20.06 -19.50 18.61
CA ALA A 189 -21.27 -19.81 17.83
C ALA A 189 -21.45 -21.33 17.67
N THR A 190 -20.40 -22.08 17.35
CA THR A 190 -20.49 -23.54 17.21
C THR A 190 -20.85 -24.21 18.51
N LEU A 191 -20.31 -23.75 19.66
CA LEU A 191 -20.68 -24.26 20.97
C LEU A 191 -22.14 -23.98 21.33
N LEU A 192 -22.65 -22.81 20.98
CA LEU A 192 -24.07 -22.44 21.17
C LEU A 192 -25.01 -23.31 20.33
N PHE A 193 -24.61 -23.67 19.11
CA PHE A 193 -25.40 -24.52 18.22
C PHE A 193 -25.28 -26.02 18.51
N LEU A 194 -24.28 -26.44 19.29
CA LEU A 194 -24.03 -27.84 19.61
C LEU A 194 -25.25 -28.56 20.23
N PRO A 195 -25.94 -28.01 21.26
CA PRO A 195 -27.12 -28.66 21.83
C PRO A 195 -28.26 -28.78 20.83
N LEU A 196 -28.40 -27.81 19.93
CA LEU A 196 -29.43 -27.83 18.89
C LEU A 196 -29.13 -28.90 17.83
N LEU A 197 -27.87 -29.06 17.44
CA LEU A 197 -27.42 -30.13 16.55
C LEU A 197 -27.57 -31.51 17.19
N LEU A 198 -27.23 -31.66 18.47
CA LEU A 198 -27.44 -32.88 19.21
C LEU A 198 -28.95 -33.25 19.38
N PHE A 199 -29.82 -32.24 19.51
CA PHE A 199 -31.23 -32.43 19.57
C PHE A 199 -31.82 -32.91 18.22
N TYR A 200 -31.35 -32.37 17.10
CA TYR A 200 -31.86 -32.74 15.76
C TYR A 200 -31.21 -34.00 15.17
N PHE A 201 -29.93 -34.22 15.42
CA PHE A 201 -29.11 -35.30 14.83
C PHE A 201 -28.60 -36.32 15.86
N GLY A 202 -28.81 -36.07 17.16
CA GLY A 202 -28.43 -37.00 18.21
C GLY A 202 -29.32 -38.25 18.07
N ALA A 203 -28.68 -39.39 17.81
CA ALA A 203 -29.32 -40.69 17.87
C ALA A 203 -29.94 -40.87 19.26
N SER A 204 -31.26 -41.14 19.29
CA SER A 204 -31.93 -41.49 20.54
C SER A 204 -31.17 -42.60 21.26
N PRO A 205 -30.87 -42.44 22.57
CA PRO A 205 -30.09 -43.44 23.30
C PRO A 205 -30.90 -44.72 23.36
N ALA A 206 -30.39 -45.80 22.76
CA ALA A 206 -30.91 -47.13 22.79
C ALA A 206 -30.73 -47.79 24.18
N TRP A 207 -30.84 -47.03 25.26
CA TRP A 207 -30.64 -47.48 26.64
C TRP A 207 -31.89 -48.11 27.26
N ASN A 208 -33.09 -48.07 26.67
CA ASN A 208 -34.32 -48.46 27.38
C ASN A 208 -34.98 -49.75 26.89
N ARG A 209 -34.24 -50.78 26.46
CA ARG A 209 -34.82 -52.07 26.08
C ARG A 209 -34.15 -53.29 26.69
N SER A 210 -33.93 -53.33 27.99
CA SER A 210 -33.50 -54.61 28.61
C SER A 210 -33.88 -54.81 30.08
N VAL A 211 -35.02 -54.22 30.52
CA VAL A 211 -35.56 -54.60 31.84
C VAL A 211 -37.09 -54.79 31.69
N SER A 212 -37.47 -55.81 30.97
CA SER A 212 -38.82 -56.37 31.12
C SER A 212 -38.83 -57.79 30.54
N GLY A 213 -38.74 -58.78 31.37
CA GLY A 213 -38.94 -60.14 30.93
C GLY A 213 -38.17 -61.23 31.71
N ARG A 214 -38.30 -61.27 33.03
CA ARG A 214 -38.21 -62.57 33.75
C ARG A 214 -39.42 -62.71 34.63
N GLY A 215 -40.50 -63.20 34.02
CA GLY A 215 -41.62 -63.77 34.73
C GLY A 215 -41.23 -65.08 35.43
N VAL A 216 -41.47 -65.13 36.69
CA VAL A 216 -41.35 -66.30 37.55
C VAL A 216 -42.44 -67.28 37.16
N ALA A 217 -42.07 -68.41 36.59
CA ALA A 217 -42.92 -69.56 36.51
C ALA A 217 -42.62 -70.46 37.72
N ARG A 218 -43.45 -70.42 38.74
CA ARG A 218 -43.48 -71.31 39.89
C ARG A 218 -44.45 -72.41 39.51
N SER A 219 -43.96 -73.61 39.21
CA SER A 219 -44.77 -74.85 39.12
C SER A 219 -44.90 -75.48 40.50
N LEU A 220 -46.11 -75.52 40.97
CA LEU A 220 -46.56 -76.43 42.03
C LEU A 220 -46.68 -77.81 41.42
N GLY A 221 -45.96 -78.77 42.03
CA GLY A 221 -46.17 -80.20 41.81
C GLY A 221 -46.62 -80.84 43.10
N THR A 222 -47.77 -81.33 43.00
CA THR A 222 -48.40 -82.13 44.05
C THR A 222 -47.96 -83.57 43.98
N GLU A 223 -47.79 -84.18 45.19
CA GLU A 223 -48.23 -85.46 45.60
C GLU A 223 -47.70 -86.73 45.02
N GLY A 224 -47.46 -87.63 45.95
CA GLY A 224 -47.44 -89.04 45.96
C GLY A 224 -46.77 -89.60 47.16
#